data_d73981e2337149a50a654096bdfe92ae
#
_entry.id   d73981e2337149a50a654096bdfe92ae
#
_cell.length_a   1.000
_cell.length_b   1.000
_cell.length_c   1.000
_cell.angle_alpha   90.00
_cell.angle_beta   90.00
_cell.angle_gamma   90.00
#
_symmetry.space_group_name_H-M   'P 1'
#
loop_
_entity.id
_entity.type
_entity.pdbx_description
1 polymer ?
#
loop_
_entity_poly.entity_id
_entity_poly.type
_entity_poly.pdbx_seq_one_letter_code
_entity_poly.pdbx_strand_id
1 'polypeptide(L)'
;MVSKVALHTLVLAVAAVAMLPAKAQNLPRTVAQIKPSVVGVGTLLKTRQPAVVFVGTGFAVGDGLSIITNAHVIPKQLDEARKEELGIVIGGEGEAASFRPARLVALDAEHDLAHLRLSGAPLAPLALAGDDGVAEGQELAFTGYPLGMRLGLHATTHRALLAAITPVVRPSLNSRQLDARAIAQLQRSAFRIYQLDGTAYPGNSGSPLFRPDDGSVVGVINMVFLKGLRESAVSDPSGISYAIPVRHVRELLQRPH
;
A
#
# COMPACT_ATOMS: atom_id res chain seq x y z
N MET A 1 16.02 49.50 40.50
CA MET A 1 16.11 48.12 41.05
C MET A 1 14.96 47.32 40.49
N VAL A 2 15.20 46.56 39.41
CA VAL A 2 14.19 45.62 38.88
C VAL A 2 14.19 44.43 39.83
N SER A 3 13.03 44.14 40.41
CA SER A 3 12.86 43.15 41.47
C SER A 3 13.31 41.77 41.00
N LYS A 4 14.15 41.10 41.77
CA LYS A 4 14.59 39.73 41.52
C LYS A 4 13.44 38.72 41.39
N VAL A 5 12.25 39.06 41.92
CA VAL A 5 11.02 38.28 41.83
C VAL A 5 10.48 38.25 40.43
N ALA A 6 10.52 39.37 39.66
CA ALA A 6 10.06 39.43 38.30
C ALA A 6 10.87 38.58 37.31
N LEU A 7 12.18 38.45 37.60
CA LEU A 7 13.08 37.64 36.75
C LEU A 7 12.83 36.14 36.93
N HIS A 8 12.52 35.68 38.17
CA HIS A 8 12.23 34.25 38.45
C HIS A 8 10.89 33.83 37.87
N THR A 9 9.89 34.72 37.86
CA THR A 9 8.57 34.40 37.26
C THR A 9 8.67 34.30 35.73
N LEU A 10 9.52 35.11 35.10
CA LEU A 10 9.70 35.07 33.65
C LEU A 10 10.44 33.79 33.23
N VAL A 11 11.42 33.33 33.99
CA VAL A 11 12.18 32.08 33.71
C VAL A 11 11.28 30.84 33.88
N LEU A 12 10.38 30.81 34.90
CA LEU A 12 9.40 29.72 35.06
C LEU A 12 8.36 29.68 33.93
N ALA A 13 7.91 30.82 33.41
CA ALA A 13 6.94 30.89 32.32
C ALA A 13 7.54 30.41 30.99
N VAL A 14 8.81 30.70 30.73
CA VAL A 14 9.54 30.23 29.54
C VAL A 14 9.79 28.72 29.59
N ALA A 15 10.07 28.15 30.79
CA ALA A 15 10.24 26.71 30.96
C ALA A 15 8.94 25.90 30.77
N ALA A 16 7.78 26.48 31.10
CA ALA A 16 6.47 25.82 30.93
C ALA A 16 6.03 25.70 29.47
N VAL A 17 6.48 26.57 28.57
CA VAL A 17 6.15 26.53 27.13
C VAL A 17 6.95 25.46 26.38
N ALA A 18 8.06 24.98 26.91
CA ALA A 18 8.94 24.02 26.25
C ALA A 18 8.50 22.54 26.39
N MET A 19 7.44 22.24 27.14
CA MET A 19 6.92 20.88 27.28
C MET A 19 5.63 20.64 26.47
N LEU A 20 5.65 20.97 25.18
CA LEU A 20 4.69 20.34 24.29
C LEU A 20 5.10 18.86 24.18
N PRO A 21 4.21 17.91 24.53
CA PRO A 21 4.56 16.50 24.37
C PRO A 21 4.88 16.25 22.90
N ALA A 22 6.11 15.85 22.61
CA ALA A 22 6.44 15.29 21.32
C ALA A 22 5.41 14.18 21.09
N LYS A 23 4.61 14.30 20.01
CA LYS A 23 3.59 13.31 19.66
C LYS A 23 4.35 12.01 19.38
N ALA A 24 4.46 11.17 20.42
CA ALA A 24 5.17 9.90 20.29
C ALA A 24 4.46 9.12 19.19
N GLN A 25 5.18 8.80 18.11
CA GLN A 25 4.69 7.91 17.07
C GLN A 25 4.27 6.60 17.71
N ASN A 26 2.97 6.34 17.78
CA ASN A 26 2.45 5.13 18.40
C ASN A 26 2.31 4.00 17.36
N LEU A 27 3.35 3.79 16.56
CA LEU A 27 3.36 2.77 15.52
C LEU A 27 2.88 1.38 16.01
N PRO A 28 3.26 0.86 17.20
CA PRO A 28 2.74 -0.42 17.67
C PRO A 28 1.21 -0.46 17.77
N ARG A 29 0.59 0.60 18.27
CA ARG A 29 -0.87 0.72 18.35
C ARG A 29 -1.50 0.80 16.97
N THR A 30 -0.93 1.62 16.09
CA THR A 30 -1.38 1.77 14.69
C THR A 30 -1.28 0.44 13.95
N VAL A 31 -0.18 -0.30 14.10
CA VAL A 31 -0.01 -1.62 13.49
C VAL A 31 -1.08 -2.61 13.98
N ALA A 32 -1.41 -2.61 15.28
CA ALA A 32 -2.47 -3.47 15.80
C ALA A 32 -3.84 -3.15 15.19
N GLN A 33 -4.10 -1.89 14.84
CA GLN A 33 -5.33 -1.45 14.18
C GLN A 33 -5.35 -1.78 12.68
N ILE A 34 -4.19 -1.69 12.00
CA ILE A 34 -4.06 -1.91 10.55
C ILE A 34 -4.15 -3.40 10.19
N LYS A 35 -3.46 -4.27 10.92
CA LYS A 35 -3.33 -5.69 10.58
C LYS A 35 -4.64 -6.42 10.31
N PRO A 36 -5.74 -6.24 11.06
CA PRO A 36 -7.01 -6.92 10.80
C PRO A 36 -7.66 -6.58 9.46
N SER A 37 -7.27 -5.45 8.87
CA SER A 37 -7.79 -4.95 7.59
C SER A 37 -6.96 -5.40 6.38
N VAL A 38 -5.77 -5.97 6.62
CA VAL A 38 -4.82 -6.39 5.57
C VAL A 38 -5.03 -7.88 5.30
N VAL A 39 -5.17 -8.22 4.03
CA VAL A 39 -5.48 -9.58 3.57
C VAL A 39 -4.52 -10.02 2.47
N GLY A 40 -4.32 -11.31 2.33
CA GLY A 40 -3.74 -11.87 1.12
C GLY A 40 -4.74 -11.80 -0.04
N VAL A 41 -4.26 -11.64 -1.26
CA VAL A 41 -5.06 -11.78 -2.48
C VAL A 41 -4.51 -12.97 -3.26
N GLY A 42 -5.40 -13.82 -3.76
CA GLY A 42 -4.99 -15.03 -4.46
C GLY A 42 -6.13 -15.79 -5.10
N THR A 43 -5.86 -17.02 -5.50
CA THR A 43 -6.86 -17.92 -6.11
C THR A 43 -6.98 -19.23 -5.34
N LEU A 44 -8.18 -19.79 -5.35
CA LEU A 44 -8.48 -21.13 -4.85
C LEU A 44 -8.82 -22.03 -6.04
N LEU A 45 -8.09 -23.13 -6.16
CA LEU A 45 -8.42 -24.23 -7.05
C LEU A 45 -8.36 -25.54 -6.25
N LYS A 46 -9.51 -26.12 -5.93
CA LYS A 46 -9.62 -27.29 -5.03
C LYS A 46 -8.84 -28.52 -5.48
N THR A 47 -8.61 -28.64 -6.79
CA THR A 47 -7.85 -29.77 -7.40
C THR A 47 -6.35 -29.52 -7.52
N ARG A 48 -5.87 -28.33 -7.12
CA ARG A 48 -4.44 -27.96 -7.15
C ARG A 48 -3.80 -28.23 -5.79
N GLN A 49 -2.50 -28.49 -5.78
CA GLN A 49 -1.68 -28.65 -4.59
C GLN A 49 -0.53 -27.64 -4.59
N PRO A 50 -0.49 -26.62 -3.71
CA PRO A 50 -1.52 -26.26 -2.75
C PRO A 50 -2.79 -25.69 -3.42
N ALA A 51 -3.96 -25.90 -2.79
CA ALA A 51 -5.23 -25.44 -3.35
C ALA A 51 -5.31 -23.92 -3.46
N VAL A 52 -4.75 -23.20 -2.49
CA VAL A 52 -4.68 -21.73 -2.46
C VAL A 52 -3.31 -21.28 -2.99
N VAL A 53 -3.32 -20.37 -3.95
CA VAL A 53 -2.13 -19.66 -4.43
C VAL A 53 -2.26 -18.19 -4.05
N PHE A 54 -1.32 -17.73 -3.24
CA PHE A 54 -1.17 -16.32 -2.88
C PHE A 54 -0.43 -15.58 -3.99
N VAL A 55 -0.92 -14.38 -4.36
CA VAL A 55 -0.33 -13.55 -5.43
C VAL A 55 0.19 -12.23 -4.88
N GLY A 56 -0.52 -11.61 -3.95
CA GLY A 56 -0.15 -10.32 -3.38
C GLY A 56 -1.01 -9.94 -2.17
N THR A 57 -0.86 -8.72 -1.74
CA THR A 57 -1.57 -8.15 -0.59
C THR A 57 -2.75 -7.29 -1.05
N GLY A 58 -3.75 -7.15 -0.21
CA GLY A 58 -4.84 -6.20 -0.34
C GLY A 58 -5.27 -5.68 1.02
N PHE A 59 -6.16 -4.69 1.05
CA PHE A 59 -6.70 -4.14 2.29
C PHE A 59 -8.14 -3.67 2.13
N ALA A 60 -8.89 -3.75 3.22
CA ALA A 60 -10.29 -3.36 3.27
C ALA A 60 -10.45 -1.85 3.43
N VAL A 61 -11.42 -1.26 2.71
CA VAL A 61 -11.76 0.16 2.77
C VAL A 61 -13.28 0.37 2.77
N GLY A 62 -13.72 1.60 3.03
CA GLY A 62 -15.13 2.01 2.93
C GLY A 62 -16.02 1.24 3.88
N ASP A 63 -16.89 0.40 3.35
CA ASP A 63 -17.82 -0.44 4.11
C ASP A 63 -17.22 -1.76 4.60
N GLY A 64 -15.92 -1.97 4.41
CA GLY A 64 -15.23 -3.21 4.80
C GLY A 64 -15.46 -4.40 3.87
N LEU A 65 -16.24 -4.24 2.81
CA LEU A 65 -16.45 -5.24 1.75
C LEU A 65 -15.66 -4.91 0.48
N SER A 66 -15.11 -3.70 0.39
CA SER A 66 -14.27 -3.24 -0.70
C SER A 66 -12.81 -3.52 -0.38
N ILE A 67 -12.13 -4.29 -1.23
CA ILE A 67 -10.70 -4.61 -1.10
C ILE A 67 -9.93 -3.94 -2.23
N ILE A 68 -8.91 -3.20 -1.86
CA ILE A 68 -7.96 -2.58 -2.81
C ILE A 68 -6.70 -3.42 -2.88
N THR A 69 -6.21 -3.61 -4.10
CA THR A 69 -4.92 -4.25 -4.42
C THR A 69 -4.35 -3.69 -5.71
N ASN A 70 -3.22 -4.21 -6.20
CA ASN A 70 -2.71 -3.85 -7.52
C ASN A 70 -3.41 -4.64 -8.65
N ALA A 71 -3.48 -4.05 -9.84
CA ALA A 71 -4.06 -4.71 -11.02
C ALA A 71 -3.24 -5.95 -11.43
N HIS A 72 -1.90 -5.89 -11.35
CA HIS A 72 -1.04 -7.02 -11.68
C HIS A 72 -1.15 -8.20 -10.70
N VAL A 73 -1.73 -8.00 -9.50
CA VAL A 73 -2.04 -9.06 -8.54
C VAL A 73 -3.24 -9.89 -8.99
N ILE A 74 -4.12 -9.32 -9.82
CA ILE A 74 -5.27 -10.03 -10.35
C ILE A 74 -4.83 -10.94 -11.50
N PRO A 75 -5.14 -12.26 -11.43
CA PRO A 75 -4.85 -13.18 -12.53
C PRO A 75 -5.52 -12.74 -13.82
N LYS A 76 -4.79 -12.77 -14.93
CA LYS A 76 -5.34 -12.43 -16.25
C LYS A 76 -6.44 -13.40 -16.69
N GLN A 77 -6.36 -14.62 -16.23
CA GLN A 77 -7.28 -15.70 -16.57
C GLN A 77 -7.40 -16.67 -15.40
N LEU A 78 -8.62 -17.03 -15.07
CA LEU A 78 -8.93 -18.09 -14.11
C LEU A 78 -9.27 -19.37 -14.87
N ASP A 79 -8.98 -20.51 -14.29
CA ASP A 79 -9.38 -21.80 -14.85
C ASP A 79 -10.86 -22.08 -14.51
N GLU A 80 -11.74 -21.48 -15.31
CA GLU A 80 -13.20 -21.61 -15.12
C GLU A 80 -13.66 -23.05 -15.25
N ALA A 81 -13.02 -23.85 -16.13
CA ALA A 81 -13.37 -25.27 -16.33
C ALA A 81 -13.16 -26.08 -15.04
N ARG A 82 -12.14 -25.75 -14.25
CA ARG A 82 -11.87 -26.35 -12.96
C ARG A 82 -12.38 -25.56 -11.77
N LYS A 83 -13.19 -24.52 -12.01
CA LYS A 83 -13.79 -23.67 -10.97
C LYS A 83 -12.73 -22.97 -10.09
N GLU A 84 -11.71 -22.40 -10.71
CA GLU A 84 -10.77 -21.56 -9.98
C GLU A 84 -11.46 -20.24 -9.61
N GLU A 85 -11.32 -19.84 -8.35
CA GLU A 85 -11.97 -18.66 -7.78
C GLU A 85 -10.92 -17.63 -7.36
N LEU A 86 -11.17 -16.34 -7.69
CA LEU A 86 -10.43 -15.20 -7.15
C LEU A 86 -10.97 -14.88 -5.75
N GLY A 87 -10.09 -14.50 -4.82
CA GLY A 87 -10.53 -14.09 -3.50
C GLY A 87 -9.42 -13.59 -2.61
N ILE A 88 -9.78 -13.44 -1.35
CA ILE A 88 -8.84 -13.06 -0.30
C ILE A 88 -8.48 -14.27 0.55
N VAL A 89 -7.28 -14.21 1.10
CA VAL A 89 -6.76 -15.19 2.06
C VAL A 89 -6.55 -14.47 3.37
N ILE A 90 -7.22 -14.93 4.40
CA ILE A 90 -7.11 -14.41 5.76
C ILE A 90 -6.29 -15.42 6.54
N GLY A 91 -5.13 -14.99 7.02
CA GLY A 91 -4.27 -15.78 7.91
C GLY A 91 -4.39 -15.29 9.34
N GLY A 92 -4.12 -16.17 10.29
CA GLY A 92 -4.04 -15.84 11.71
C GLY A 92 -2.93 -16.64 12.39
N GLU A 93 -2.46 -16.19 13.54
CA GLU A 93 -1.49 -16.94 14.35
C GLU A 93 -2.15 -18.25 14.85
N GLY A 94 -1.64 -19.39 14.37
CA GLY A 94 -2.10 -20.72 14.78
C GLY A 94 -3.37 -21.21 14.10
N GLU A 95 -3.99 -20.45 13.22
CA GLU A 95 -5.20 -20.87 12.49
C GLU A 95 -4.87 -21.25 11.04
N ALA A 96 -5.62 -22.22 10.50
CA ALA A 96 -5.54 -22.52 9.08
C ALA A 96 -6.01 -21.32 8.26
N ALA A 97 -5.24 -20.94 7.24
CA ALA A 97 -5.61 -19.85 6.35
C ALA A 97 -6.99 -20.11 5.73
N SER A 98 -7.91 -19.14 5.87
CA SER A 98 -9.23 -19.20 5.28
C SER A 98 -9.27 -18.44 3.95
N PHE A 99 -9.94 -19.04 2.94
CA PHE A 99 -10.17 -18.41 1.65
C PHE A 99 -11.61 -17.89 1.59
N ARG A 100 -11.75 -16.67 1.08
CA ARG A 100 -13.05 -16.03 0.91
C ARG A 100 -13.15 -15.46 -0.52
N PRO A 101 -14.10 -15.92 -1.33
CA PRO A 101 -14.27 -15.46 -2.69
C PRO A 101 -14.50 -13.95 -2.78
N ALA A 102 -13.98 -13.35 -3.84
CA ALA A 102 -14.15 -11.94 -4.15
C ALA A 102 -14.36 -11.74 -5.65
N ARG A 103 -15.22 -10.78 -6.01
CA ARG A 103 -15.47 -10.41 -7.40
C ARG A 103 -14.65 -9.18 -7.76
N LEU A 104 -13.98 -9.20 -8.91
CA LEU A 104 -13.38 -7.98 -9.49
C LEU A 104 -14.50 -7.01 -9.90
N VAL A 105 -14.46 -5.80 -9.39
CA VAL A 105 -15.43 -4.74 -9.61
C VAL A 105 -14.92 -3.71 -10.59
N ALA A 106 -13.69 -3.24 -10.36
CA ALA A 106 -13.05 -2.24 -11.20
C ALA A 106 -11.55 -2.50 -11.33
N LEU A 107 -10.99 -2.16 -12.48
CA LEU A 107 -9.56 -2.26 -12.77
C LEU A 107 -9.08 -0.92 -13.35
N ASP A 108 -8.01 -0.41 -12.79
CA ASP A 108 -7.27 0.73 -13.31
C ASP A 108 -5.89 0.27 -13.78
N ALA A 109 -5.80 -0.06 -15.06
CA ALA A 109 -4.55 -0.51 -15.65
C ALA A 109 -3.50 0.62 -15.77
N GLU A 110 -3.94 1.89 -15.78
CA GLU A 110 -3.05 3.04 -15.85
C GLU A 110 -2.28 3.23 -14.54
N HIS A 111 -2.99 3.14 -13.41
CA HIS A 111 -2.40 3.29 -12.09
C HIS A 111 -2.09 1.94 -11.42
N ASP A 112 -2.28 0.82 -12.13
CA ASP A 112 -2.06 -0.53 -11.61
C ASP A 112 -2.81 -0.81 -10.30
N LEU A 113 -4.09 -0.45 -10.24
CA LEU A 113 -4.98 -0.67 -9.11
C LEU A 113 -6.16 -1.57 -9.48
N ALA A 114 -6.65 -2.32 -8.52
CA ALA A 114 -7.86 -3.15 -8.65
C ALA A 114 -8.73 -3.03 -7.40
N HIS A 115 -10.05 -3.03 -7.64
CA HIS A 115 -11.09 -3.06 -6.61
C HIS A 115 -11.81 -4.39 -6.66
N LEU A 116 -11.72 -5.14 -5.57
CA LEU A 116 -12.46 -6.38 -5.37
C LEU A 116 -13.61 -6.16 -4.40
N ARG A 117 -14.70 -6.90 -4.57
CA ARG A 117 -15.87 -6.88 -3.69
C ARG A 117 -16.03 -8.23 -3.01
N LEU A 118 -16.13 -8.22 -1.70
CA LEU A 118 -16.44 -9.39 -0.88
C LEU A 118 -17.95 -9.57 -0.72
N SER A 119 -18.33 -10.81 -0.41
CA SER A 119 -19.66 -11.15 0.10
C SER A 119 -19.58 -11.52 1.58
N GLY A 120 -20.69 -11.35 2.32
CA GLY A 120 -20.80 -11.74 3.73
C GLY A 120 -20.33 -10.65 4.71
N ALA A 121 -19.72 -11.04 5.83
CA ALA A 121 -19.35 -10.11 6.89
C ALA A 121 -18.26 -9.11 6.47
N PRO A 122 -18.38 -7.81 6.79
CA PRO A 122 -17.35 -6.83 6.48
C PRO A 122 -16.08 -7.05 7.33
N LEU A 123 -14.94 -6.66 6.78
CA LEU A 123 -13.69 -6.50 7.53
C LEU A 123 -13.64 -5.09 8.15
N ALA A 124 -12.76 -4.88 9.11
CA ALA A 124 -12.47 -3.53 9.59
C ALA A 124 -11.88 -2.70 8.45
N PRO A 125 -12.50 -1.55 8.03
CA PRO A 125 -11.98 -0.76 6.93
C PRO A 125 -10.88 0.18 7.39
N LEU A 126 -9.85 0.40 6.53
CA LEU A 126 -8.87 1.46 6.73
C LEU A 126 -9.41 2.79 6.21
N ALA A 127 -9.08 3.86 6.93
CA ALA A 127 -9.33 5.22 6.49
C ALA A 127 -8.36 5.61 5.38
N LEU A 128 -8.87 6.14 4.28
CA LEU A 128 -8.04 6.73 3.23
C LEU A 128 -7.73 8.19 3.59
N ALA A 129 -6.48 8.59 3.48
CA ALA A 129 -6.08 9.97 3.71
C ALA A 129 -6.77 10.93 2.72
N GLY A 130 -6.98 12.17 3.16
CA GLY A 130 -7.42 13.27 2.30
C GLY A 130 -6.36 13.69 1.28
N ASP A 131 -6.64 14.81 0.58
CA ASP A 131 -5.72 15.37 -0.42
C ASP A 131 -4.52 16.13 0.20
N ASP A 132 -4.48 16.21 1.53
CA ASP A 132 -3.43 16.90 2.32
C ASP A 132 -2.06 16.26 2.19
N GLY A 133 -1.77 15.69 1.11
CA GLY A 133 -0.49 15.21 0.66
C GLY A 133 0.41 14.57 1.73
N VAL A 134 1.36 13.85 1.27
CA VAL A 134 2.57 13.50 2.03
C VAL A 134 3.71 14.39 1.53
N ALA A 135 4.67 14.66 2.40
CA ALA A 135 5.86 15.44 2.07
C ALA A 135 7.10 14.54 1.99
N GLU A 136 8.02 14.88 1.11
CA GLU A 136 9.34 14.24 1.08
C GLU A 136 10.02 14.40 2.44
N GLY A 137 10.67 13.34 2.90
CA GLY A 137 11.23 13.24 4.26
C GLY A 137 10.25 12.74 5.32
N GLN A 138 8.97 12.51 4.98
CA GLN A 138 7.99 11.99 5.92
C GLN A 138 8.19 10.49 6.19
N GLU A 139 8.20 10.09 7.45
CA GLU A 139 8.13 8.68 7.84
C GLU A 139 6.75 8.11 7.58
N LEU A 140 6.73 6.95 6.95
CA LEU A 140 5.55 6.16 6.64
C LEU A 140 5.78 4.71 7.05
N ALA A 141 4.72 3.90 7.02
CA ALA A 141 4.80 2.46 7.21
C ALA A 141 3.88 1.75 6.23
N PHE A 142 4.18 0.49 5.91
CA PHE A 142 3.30 -0.36 5.14
C PHE A 142 3.22 -1.75 5.75
N THR A 143 2.08 -2.40 5.60
CA THR A 143 1.85 -3.75 6.14
C THR A 143 1.36 -4.67 5.03
N GLY A 144 1.98 -5.83 4.90
CA GLY A 144 1.62 -6.81 3.88
C GLY A 144 2.17 -8.20 4.19
N TYR A 145 2.18 -9.05 3.19
CA TYR A 145 2.64 -10.44 3.28
C TYR A 145 3.88 -10.67 2.43
N PRO A 146 5.07 -10.27 2.93
CA PRO A 146 6.32 -10.50 2.20
C PRO A 146 6.55 -12.00 2.01
N LEU A 147 6.99 -12.38 0.81
CA LEU A 147 7.26 -13.77 0.42
C LEU A 147 6.04 -14.73 0.56
N GLY A 148 4.85 -14.19 0.83
CA GLY A 148 3.58 -14.90 0.84
C GLY A 148 3.58 -16.17 1.70
N MET A 149 3.16 -17.29 1.10
CA MET A 149 3.03 -18.58 1.78
C MET A 149 4.34 -19.20 2.27
N ARG A 150 5.51 -18.68 1.82
CA ARG A 150 6.82 -19.25 2.20
C ARG A 150 7.16 -19.06 3.68
N LEU A 151 6.71 -17.94 4.26
CA LEU A 151 6.91 -17.63 5.68
C LEU A 151 5.63 -17.80 6.52
N GLY A 152 4.58 -18.39 5.92
CA GLY A 152 3.24 -18.33 6.46
C GLY A 152 2.56 -16.98 6.20
N LEU A 153 1.24 -16.91 6.35
CA LEU A 153 0.49 -15.66 6.15
C LEU A 153 0.54 -14.77 7.41
N HIS A 154 1.75 -14.31 7.74
CA HIS A 154 1.97 -13.36 8.82
C HIS A 154 2.10 -11.95 8.25
N ALA A 155 1.12 -11.09 8.54
CA ALA A 155 1.18 -9.70 8.16
C ALA A 155 2.37 -9.00 8.82
N THR A 156 3.31 -8.52 8.01
CA THR A 156 4.56 -7.89 8.43
C THR A 156 4.53 -6.41 8.14
N THR A 157 4.92 -5.59 9.11
CA THR A 157 5.00 -4.13 8.95
C THR A 157 6.45 -3.68 8.75
N HIS A 158 6.62 -2.83 7.76
CA HIS A 158 7.89 -2.19 7.42
C HIS A 158 7.78 -0.67 7.59
N ARG A 159 8.85 -0.03 8.04
CA ARG A 159 8.99 1.43 7.99
C ARG A 159 9.57 1.84 6.65
N ALA A 160 9.20 3.03 6.18
CA ALA A 160 9.74 3.63 4.99
C ALA A 160 9.79 5.15 5.13
N LEU A 161 10.75 5.78 4.46
CA LEU A 161 10.79 7.23 4.30
C LEU A 161 10.29 7.58 2.91
N LEU A 162 9.44 8.59 2.77
CA LEU A 162 9.10 9.14 1.46
C LEU A 162 10.32 9.92 0.94
N ALA A 163 11.09 9.28 0.06
CA ALA A 163 12.35 9.84 -0.44
C ALA A 163 12.11 10.87 -1.56
N ALA A 164 11.13 10.61 -2.45
CA ALA A 164 10.78 11.53 -3.53
C ALA A 164 9.35 11.33 -4.04
N ILE A 165 8.77 12.37 -4.62
CA ILE A 165 7.53 12.33 -5.38
C ILE A 165 7.86 12.56 -6.85
N THR A 166 7.95 11.48 -7.63
CA THR A 166 8.50 11.51 -8.99
C THR A 166 7.44 11.17 -10.06
N PRO A 167 7.49 11.78 -11.25
CA PRO A 167 6.63 11.34 -12.34
C PRO A 167 7.04 9.96 -12.86
N VAL A 168 6.05 9.11 -13.15
CA VAL A 168 6.27 7.86 -13.89
C VAL A 168 6.22 8.16 -15.37
N VAL A 169 7.36 8.02 -16.05
CA VAL A 169 7.39 7.96 -17.51
C VAL A 169 7.37 6.48 -17.90
N ARG A 170 6.24 6.00 -18.44
CA ARG A 170 6.21 4.66 -19.04
C ARG A 170 7.03 4.68 -20.31
N PRO A 171 8.09 3.85 -20.45
CA PRO A 171 8.78 3.71 -21.72
C PRO A 171 7.76 3.22 -22.77
N SER A 172 7.57 3.95 -23.84
CA SER A 172 6.87 3.41 -24.99
C SER A 172 7.68 2.20 -25.52
N LEU A 173 7.01 1.14 -25.92
CA LEU A 173 7.61 -0.14 -26.30
C LEU A 173 8.59 -0.06 -27.50
N ASN A 174 8.80 1.12 -28.09
CA ASN A 174 9.72 1.35 -29.21
C ASN A 174 10.56 2.61 -28.96
N SER A 175 11.72 2.43 -28.38
CA SER A 175 12.72 3.49 -28.19
C SER A 175 13.26 4.13 -29.49
N ARG A 176 12.84 3.65 -30.66
CA ARG A 176 13.24 4.16 -31.99
C ARG A 176 12.31 5.23 -32.57
N GLN A 177 11.19 5.56 -31.90
CA GLN A 177 10.20 6.55 -32.38
C GLN A 177 9.84 7.60 -31.30
N LEU A 178 10.78 7.99 -30.46
CA LEU A 178 10.60 9.11 -29.54
C LEU A 178 10.81 10.42 -30.32
N ASP A 179 9.76 10.90 -30.99
CA ASP A 179 9.70 12.28 -31.47
C ASP A 179 9.32 13.24 -30.32
N ALA A 180 9.52 14.53 -30.53
CA ALA A 180 9.22 15.56 -29.53
C ALA A 180 7.73 15.56 -29.12
N ARG A 181 6.81 15.09 -29.99
CA ARG A 181 5.38 14.96 -29.68
C ARG A 181 5.13 13.78 -28.76
N ALA A 182 5.78 12.64 -28.99
CA ALA A 182 5.67 11.47 -28.12
C ALA A 182 6.23 11.76 -26.72
N ILE A 183 7.34 12.50 -26.63
CA ILE A 183 7.90 12.96 -25.35
C ILE A 183 6.94 13.90 -24.64
N ALA A 184 6.34 14.87 -25.33
CA ALA A 184 5.38 15.81 -24.75
C ALA A 184 4.08 15.09 -24.31
N GLN A 185 3.65 14.06 -25.02
CA GLN A 185 2.49 13.26 -24.68
C GLN A 185 2.76 12.34 -23.47
N LEU A 186 3.97 11.76 -23.38
CA LEU A 186 4.44 11.00 -22.22
C LEU A 186 4.51 11.89 -20.96
N GLN A 187 4.97 13.13 -21.10
CA GLN A 187 5.01 14.08 -19.99
C GLN A 187 3.61 14.53 -19.52
N ARG A 188 2.62 14.58 -20.43
CA ARG A 188 1.23 14.91 -20.10
C ARG A 188 0.46 13.76 -19.44
N SER A 189 0.83 12.52 -19.71
CA SER A 189 0.23 11.32 -19.14
C SER A 189 1.00 10.79 -17.91
N ALA A 190 2.08 11.45 -17.50
CA ALA A 190 2.86 11.05 -16.34
C ALA A 190 2.09 11.34 -15.05
N PHE A 191 1.64 10.30 -14.36
CA PHE A 191 1.17 10.46 -12.99
C PHE A 191 2.35 10.39 -12.00
N ARG A 192 2.18 10.99 -10.82
CA ARG A 192 3.23 10.99 -9.79
C ARG A 192 3.10 9.77 -8.91
N ILE A 193 4.23 9.16 -8.58
CA ILE A 193 4.34 8.07 -7.61
C ILE A 193 5.23 8.48 -6.45
N TYR A 194 5.11 7.76 -5.36
CA TYR A 194 5.97 7.87 -4.20
C TYR A 194 7.15 6.91 -4.34
N GLN A 195 8.36 7.45 -4.31
CA GLN A 195 9.59 6.67 -4.14
C GLN A 195 9.91 6.61 -2.65
N LEU A 196 10.14 5.42 -2.15
CA LEU A 196 10.35 5.15 -0.73
C LEU A 196 11.78 4.64 -0.51
N ASP A 197 12.45 5.17 0.50
CA ASP A 197 13.59 4.51 1.15
C ASP A 197 13.02 3.50 2.14
N GLY A 198 13.08 2.24 1.76
CA GLY A 198 12.49 1.12 2.48
C GLY A 198 12.27 -0.07 1.55
N THR A 199 12.64 -1.27 2.01
CA THR A 199 12.60 -2.47 1.19
C THR A 199 11.22 -3.12 1.23
N ALA A 200 10.55 -3.21 0.07
CA ALA A 200 9.40 -4.08 -0.13
C ALA A 200 9.85 -5.38 -0.84
N TYR A 201 9.25 -6.49 -0.44
CA TYR A 201 9.52 -7.83 -0.98
C TYR A 201 8.36 -8.31 -1.86
N PRO A 202 8.60 -9.29 -2.75
CA PRO A 202 7.53 -9.97 -3.48
C PRO A 202 6.42 -10.42 -2.52
N GLY A 203 5.17 -10.11 -2.86
CA GLY A 203 4.01 -10.30 -1.98
C GLY A 203 3.53 -9.01 -1.30
N ASN A 204 4.38 -7.98 -1.16
CA ASN A 204 3.95 -6.66 -0.66
C ASN A 204 3.20 -5.82 -1.70
N SER A 205 3.15 -6.21 -2.98
CA SER A 205 2.27 -5.55 -3.96
C SER A 205 0.83 -5.50 -3.46
N GLY A 206 0.24 -4.29 -3.44
CA GLY A 206 -1.10 -4.05 -2.93
C GLY A 206 -1.19 -3.72 -1.43
N SER A 207 -0.07 -3.71 -0.70
CA SER A 207 -0.04 -3.32 0.71
C SER A 207 -0.44 -1.85 0.91
N PRO A 208 -1.22 -1.51 1.96
CA PRO A 208 -1.47 -0.13 2.34
C PRO A 208 -0.18 0.52 2.84
N LEU A 209 0.16 1.69 2.29
CA LEU A 209 1.14 2.62 2.83
C LEU A 209 0.41 3.65 3.68
N PHE A 210 0.76 3.81 4.94
CA PHE A 210 0.00 4.61 5.90
C PHE A 210 0.88 5.49 6.79
N ARG A 211 0.26 6.51 7.39
CA ARG A 211 0.90 7.35 8.40
C ARG A 211 1.02 6.59 9.72
N PRO A 212 2.19 6.55 10.35
CA PRO A 212 2.40 5.86 11.62
C PRO A 212 1.53 6.39 12.77
N ASP A 213 1.14 7.67 12.72
CA ASP A 213 0.45 8.36 13.81
C ASP A 213 -1.03 7.99 13.92
N ASP A 214 -1.72 7.92 12.78
CA ASP A 214 -3.19 7.78 12.72
C ASP A 214 -3.66 6.58 11.87
N GLY A 215 -2.76 5.91 11.16
CA GLY A 215 -3.08 4.77 10.31
C GLY A 215 -3.79 5.12 9.01
N SER A 216 -3.93 6.41 8.67
CA SER A 216 -4.55 6.82 7.42
C SER A 216 -3.71 6.38 6.22
N VAL A 217 -4.33 5.71 5.26
CA VAL A 217 -3.66 5.19 4.07
C VAL A 217 -3.39 6.34 3.10
N VAL A 218 -2.11 6.51 2.74
CA VAL A 218 -1.62 7.54 1.82
C VAL A 218 -1.25 6.99 0.45
N GLY A 219 -1.11 5.66 0.32
CA GLY A 219 -0.75 5.02 -0.95
C GLY A 219 -0.87 3.51 -0.92
N VAL A 220 -0.54 2.89 -2.05
CA VAL A 220 -0.53 1.44 -2.27
C VAL A 220 0.83 1.01 -2.79
N ILE A 221 1.51 0.11 -2.08
CA ILE A 221 2.84 -0.41 -2.49
C ILE A 221 2.73 -1.10 -3.84
N ASN A 222 3.69 -0.80 -4.72
CA ASN A 222 3.76 -1.36 -6.07
C ASN A 222 5.18 -1.84 -6.39
N MET A 223 5.31 -3.15 -6.66
CA MET A 223 6.60 -3.77 -6.97
C MET A 223 6.92 -3.84 -8.47
N VAL A 224 5.94 -3.54 -9.35
CA VAL A 224 6.12 -3.69 -10.81
C VAL A 224 6.97 -2.59 -11.41
N PHE A 225 6.94 -1.38 -10.81
CA PHE A 225 7.76 -0.27 -11.29
C PHE A 225 9.27 -0.55 -11.21
N LEU A 226 9.68 -1.49 -10.32
CA LEU A 226 11.08 -1.96 -10.25
C LEU A 226 11.47 -2.91 -11.40
N LYS A 227 10.51 -3.65 -11.96
CA LYS A 227 10.81 -4.66 -13.02
C LYS A 227 11.21 -4.06 -14.36
N GLY A 228 10.93 -2.76 -14.60
CA GLY A 228 11.37 -2.05 -15.80
C GLY A 228 12.86 -1.68 -15.77
N LEU A 229 13.46 -1.65 -14.60
CA LEU A 229 14.88 -1.48 -14.38
C LEU A 229 15.44 -2.89 -14.11
N ARG A 230 16.04 -3.52 -15.06
CA ARG A 230 16.59 -4.88 -15.16
C ARG A 230 17.24 -5.50 -13.90
N GLU A 231 16.68 -5.32 -12.73
CA GLU A 231 17.18 -5.87 -11.48
C GLU A 231 16.30 -7.00 -10.99
N SER A 232 16.91 -8.12 -10.69
CA SER A 232 16.30 -9.24 -10.01
C SER A 232 16.01 -8.82 -8.54
N ALA A 233 14.89 -8.15 -8.31
CA ALA A 233 14.45 -7.68 -6.98
C ALA A 233 14.38 -8.79 -5.90
N VAL A 234 14.64 -10.04 -6.26
CA VAL A 234 14.69 -11.19 -5.36
C VAL A 234 16.12 -11.48 -4.89
N SER A 235 17.13 -11.19 -5.73
CA SER A 235 18.54 -11.50 -5.44
C SER A 235 19.32 -10.29 -4.92
N ASP A 236 18.86 -9.07 -5.19
CA ASP A 236 19.52 -7.85 -4.75
C ASP A 236 18.49 -6.73 -4.52
N PRO A 237 17.88 -6.65 -3.33
CA PRO A 237 16.91 -5.60 -3.01
C PRO A 237 17.63 -4.25 -2.97
N SER A 238 17.27 -3.35 -3.87
CA SER A 238 17.87 -2.01 -4.00
C SER A 238 17.62 -1.07 -2.82
N GLY A 239 16.80 -1.49 -1.83
CA GLY A 239 16.37 -0.61 -0.73
C GLY A 239 15.32 0.43 -1.16
N ILE A 240 14.99 0.51 -2.45
CA ILE A 240 14.02 1.43 -3.01
C ILE A 240 12.71 0.70 -3.28
N SER A 241 11.60 1.30 -2.87
CA SER A 241 10.24 0.82 -3.19
C SER A 241 9.40 1.96 -3.76
N TYR A 242 8.27 1.61 -4.36
CA TYR A 242 7.35 2.59 -4.92
C TYR A 242 5.94 2.39 -4.39
N ALA A 243 5.16 3.48 -4.34
CA ALA A 243 3.75 3.41 -4.01
C ALA A 243 2.92 4.35 -4.88
N ILE A 244 1.70 3.92 -5.17
CA ILE A 244 0.69 4.68 -5.91
C ILE A 244 -0.04 5.56 -4.90
N PRO A 245 -0.15 6.89 -5.13
CA PRO A 245 -0.88 7.80 -4.24
C PRO A 245 -2.34 7.40 -4.06
N VAL A 246 -2.87 7.56 -2.84
CA VAL A 246 -4.22 7.16 -2.44
C VAL A 246 -5.34 7.87 -3.21
N ARG A 247 -5.07 9.04 -3.81
CA ARG A 247 -6.06 9.72 -4.67
C ARG A 247 -6.57 8.81 -5.78
N HIS A 248 -5.71 7.98 -6.39
CA HIS A 248 -6.10 7.05 -7.45
C HIS A 248 -6.96 5.89 -6.92
N VAL A 249 -6.81 5.53 -5.65
CA VAL A 249 -7.73 4.59 -4.98
C VAL A 249 -9.12 5.22 -4.85
N ARG A 250 -9.20 6.49 -4.43
CA ARG A 250 -10.49 7.19 -4.32
C ARG A 250 -11.16 7.34 -5.68
N GLU A 251 -10.41 7.70 -6.72
CA GLU A 251 -10.90 7.76 -8.11
C GLU A 251 -11.45 6.40 -8.57
N LEU A 252 -10.73 5.30 -8.27
CA LEU A 252 -11.15 3.95 -8.62
C LEU A 252 -12.47 3.55 -7.92
N LEU A 253 -12.62 3.89 -6.64
CA LEU A 253 -13.81 3.60 -5.85
C LEU A 253 -15.05 4.39 -6.30
N GLN A 254 -14.87 5.51 -6.98
CA GLN A 254 -15.97 6.35 -7.51
C GLN A 254 -16.44 5.93 -8.91
N ARG A 255 -15.74 5.01 -9.58
CA ARG A 255 -16.16 4.52 -10.90
C ARG A 255 -17.51 3.79 -10.79
N PRO A 256 -18.46 4.08 -11.70
CA PRO A 256 -19.72 3.33 -11.73
C PRO A 256 -19.46 1.86 -12.02
N HIS A 257 -20.20 0.98 -11.38
CA HIS A 257 -20.04 -0.49 -11.41
C HIS A 257 -21.18 -1.15 -12.17
#